data_b4edc49c008128924c5e0cf8444be3ae
#
_entry.id   b4edc49c008128924c5e0cf8444be3ae
#
_cell.length_a   1.000
_cell.length_b   1.000
_cell.length_c   1.000
_cell.angle_alpha   90.00
_cell.angle_beta   90.00
_cell.angle_gamma   90.00
#
_symmetry.space_group_name_H-M   'P 1'
#
loop_
_entity.id
_entity.type
_entity.pdbx_description
1 polymer ?
#
loop_
_entity_poly.entity_id
_entity_poly.type
_entity_poly.pdbx_seq_one_letter_code
_entity_poly.pdbx_strand_id
1 'polypeptide(L)'
;MPPKTDEAARRLLEVVMLVMRTVAADMRNSPRPLAPPQMGSLMRLAAGPCTMSELARAQFVRLPTISKSVGMLVQRGWVERRVDTSNRRQTMVALTPDGRKMLANIKQRTERLVTRTLAPLTAAERAQLVAALDVLRRVLGACSTSISPP
;
A
#
# COMPACT_ATOMS: atom_id res chain seq x y z
N MET A 1 -4.68 -27.84 23.40
CA MET A 1 -5.64 -26.74 23.51
C MET A 1 -5.44 -25.79 22.32
N PRO A 2 -6.46 -25.40 21.60
CA PRO A 2 -6.28 -24.48 20.48
C PRO A 2 -5.76 -23.14 21.00
N PRO A 3 -4.91 -22.43 20.23
CA PRO A 3 -4.40 -21.13 20.63
C PRO A 3 -5.54 -20.13 20.80
N LYS A 4 -5.42 -19.26 21.80
CA LYS A 4 -6.39 -18.20 22.05
C LYS A 4 -6.30 -17.12 20.96
N THR A 5 -7.41 -16.44 20.71
CA THR A 5 -7.49 -15.35 19.73
C THR A 5 -6.44 -14.27 19.98
N ASP A 6 -6.18 -13.93 21.24
CA ASP A 6 -5.18 -12.93 21.63
C ASP A 6 -3.74 -13.34 21.27
N GLU A 7 -3.43 -14.65 21.37
CA GLU A 7 -2.13 -15.17 20.95
C GLU A 7 -1.97 -15.08 19.43
N ALA A 8 -3.01 -15.46 18.69
CA ALA A 8 -3.01 -15.35 17.23
C ALA A 8 -2.86 -13.90 16.76
N ALA A 9 -3.56 -12.96 17.40
CA ALA A 9 -3.48 -11.53 17.11
C ALA A 9 -2.07 -10.99 17.36
N ARG A 10 -1.44 -11.33 18.48
CA ARG A 10 -0.07 -10.91 18.81
C ARG A 10 0.93 -11.41 17.78
N ARG A 11 0.90 -12.71 17.46
CA ARG A 11 1.79 -13.31 16.45
C ARG A 11 1.59 -12.70 15.06
N LEU A 12 0.35 -12.42 14.69
CA LEU A 12 0.05 -11.74 13.43
C LEU A 12 0.70 -10.36 13.37
N LEU A 13 0.55 -9.55 14.42
CA LEU A 13 1.13 -8.20 14.48
C LEU A 13 2.67 -8.25 14.44
N GLU A 14 3.29 -9.18 15.14
CA GLU A 14 4.75 -9.40 15.10
C GLU A 14 5.23 -9.70 13.67
N VAL A 15 4.57 -10.63 12.98
CA VAL A 15 4.92 -11.01 11.61
C VAL A 15 4.69 -9.84 10.64
N VAL A 16 3.56 -9.14 10.74
CA VAL A 16 3.27 -7.96 9.90
C VAL A 16 4.36 -6.89 10.07
N MET A 17 4.80 -6.62 11.30
CA MET A 17 5.87 -5.65 11.55
C MET A 17 7.21 -6.09 10.94
N LEU A 18 7.54 -7.38 10.99
CA LEU A 18 8.75 -7.92 10.35
C LEU A 18 8.70 -7.77 8.83
N VAL A 19 7.58 -8.14 8.21
CA VAL A 19 7.37 -7.98 6.76
C VAL A 19 7.49 -6.51 6.35
N MET A 20 6.82 -5.61 7.07
CA MET A 20 6.88 -4.17 6.78
C MET A 20 8.30 -3.62 6.90
N ARG A 21 9.07 -4.03 7.92
CA ARG A 21 10.48 -3.63 8.07
C ARG A 21 11.33 -4.08 6.89
N THR A 22 11.16 -5.32 6.45
CA THR A 22 11.90 -5.91 5.32
C THR A 22 11.58 -5.15 4.02
N VAL A 23 10.31 -4.90 3.73
CA VAL A 23 9.87 -4.14 2.57
C VAL A 23 10.35 -2.70 2.62
N ALA A 24 10.23 -2.04 3.78
CA ALA A 24 10.67 -0.65 3.95
C ALA A 24 12.19 -0.51 3.79
N ALA A 25 12.98 -1.48 4.23
CA ALA A 25 14.43 -1.49 4.03
C ALA A 25 14.79 -1.59 2.53
N ASP A 26 14.12 -2.48 1.79
CA ASP A 26 14.33 -2.61 0.35
C ASP A 26 13.92 -1.33 -0.40
N MET A 27 12.83 -0.69 0.00
CA MET A 27 12.37 0.56 -0.61
C MET A 27 13.33 1.73 -0.37
N ARG A 28 13.92 1.84 0.83
CA ARG A 28 14.94 2.87 1.11
C ARG A 28 16.20 2.70 0.26
N ASN A 29 16.56 1.45 -0.03
CA ASN A 29 17.71 1.10 -0.85
C ASN A 29 17.42 1.13 -2.36
N SER A 30 16.22 1.57 -2.76
CA SER A 30 15.86 1.74 -4.16
C SER A 30 16.61 2.92 -4.80
N PRO A 31 16.94 2.85 -6.10
CA PRO A 31 17.52 4.00 -6.83
C PRO A 31 16.63 5.26 -6.80
N ARG A 32 15.33 5.08 -6.60
CA ARG A 32 14.34 6.17 -6.48
C ARG A 32 13.47 5.94 -5.24
N PRO A 33 14.02 6.19 -4.04
CA PRO A 33 13.32 5.94 -2.80
C PRO A 33 12.05 6.79 -2.71
N LEU A 34 11.02 6.21 -2.12
CA LEU A 34 9.73 6.85 -1.86
C LEU A 34 9.52 6.98 -0.36
N ALA A 35 9.12 8.15 0.07
CA ALA A 35 8.63 8.35 1.42
C ALA A 35 7.26 7.66 1.61
N PRO A 36 6.90 7.23 2.83
CA PRO A 36 5.63 6.56 3.08
C PRO A 36 4.39 7.30 2.54
N PRO A 37 4.26 8.64 2.64
CA PRO A 37 3.12 9.35 2.07
C PRO A 37 3.08 9.30 0.54
N GLN A 38 4.24 9.23 -0.12
CA GLN A 38 4.32 9.11 -1.59
C GLN A 38 3.86 7.73 -2.03
N MET A 39 4.32 6.68 -1.36
CA MET A 39 3.89 5.31 -1.62
C MET A 39 2.40 5.14 -1.37
N GLY A 40 1.89 5.63 -0.24
CA GLY A 40 0.47 5.60 0.08
C GLY A 40 -0.37 6.32 -0.98
N SER A 41 0.11 7.45 -1.50
CA SER A 41 -0.54 8.19 -2.58
C SER A 41 -0.62 7.38 -3.87
N LEU A 42 0.48 6.77 -4.30
CA LEU A 42 0.50 5.93 -5.50
C LEU A 42 -0.44 4.73 -5.37
N MET A 43 -0.42 4.06 -4.22
CA MET A 43 -1.30 2.90 -3.96
C MET A 43 -2.78 3.30 -3.95
N ARG A 44 -3.13 4.42 -3.32
CA ARG A 44 -4.53 4.91 -3.31
C ARG A 44 -4.99 5.28 -4.73
N LEU A 45 -4.13 5.95 -5.51
CA LEU A 45 -4.42 6.36 -6.88
C LEU A 45 -4.48 5.19 -7.86
N ALA A 46 -3.95 4.03 -7.52
CA ALA A 46 -4.11 2.81 -8.31
C ALA A 46 -5.57 2.35 -8.41
N ALA A 47 -6.39 2.63 -7.38
CA ALA A 47 -7.81 2.34 -7.37
C ALA A 47 -8.65 3.33 -8.21
N GLY A 48 -8.06 4.46 -8.60
CA GLY A 48 -8.69 5.50 -9.42
C GLY A 48 -8.35 6.91 -8.97
N PRO A 49 -8.65 7.91 -9.80
CA PRO A 49 -8.47 9.31 -9.46
C PRO A 49 -9.25 9.71 -8.20
N CYS A 50 -8.73 10.66 -7.45
CA CYS A 50 -9.42 11.22 -6.28
C CYS A 50 -8.97 12.65 -6.04
N THR A 51 -9.69 13.37 -5.18
CA THR A 51 -9.31 14.72 -4.76
C THR A 51 -8.14 14.70 -3.77
N MET A 52 -7.48 15.85 -3.63
CA MET A 52 -6.42 16.01 -2.63
C MET A 52 -6.92 15.76 -1.19
N SER A 53 -8.17 16.18 -0.90
CA SER A 53 -8.80 15.97 0.41
C SER A 53 -9.09 14.50 0.69
N GLU A 54 -9.61 13.76 -0.29
CA GLU A 54 -9.83 12.32 -0.18
C GLU A 54 -8.51 11.58 0.02
N LEU A 55 -7.45 11.99 -0.70
CA LEU A 55 -6.13 11.39 -0.56
C LEU A 55 -5.53 11.62 0.84
N ALA A 56 -5.68 12.83 1.38
CA ALA A 56 -5.24 13.17 2.74
C ALA A 56 -6.01 12.35 3.80
N ARG A 57 -7.33 12.25 3.64
CA ARG A 57 -8.19 11.46 4.53
C ARG A 57 -7.83 9.98 4.50
N ALA A 58 -7.65 9.40 3.32
CA ALA A 58 -7.31 7.98 3.16
C ALA A 58 -5.98 7.61 3.81
N GLN A 59 -5.06 8.55 3.99
CA GLN A 59 -3.75 8.33 4.60
C GLN A 59 -3.66 8.84 6.04
N PHE A 60 -4.75 9.38 6.60
CA PHE A 60 -4.77 9.97 7.95
C PHE A 60 -3.70 11.04 8.17
N VAL A 61 -3.42 11.85 7.14
CA VAL A 61 -2.44 12.94 7.19
C VAL A 61 -3.09 14.26 6.80
N ARG A 62 -2.43 15.37 7.15
CA ARG A 62 -2.91 16.72 6.84
C ARG A 62 -2.72 17.05 5.35
N LEU A 63 -3.59 17.88 4.81
CA LEU A 63 -3.56 18.33 3.42
C LEU A 63 -2.22 18.92 2.98
N PRO A 64 -1.48 19.74 3.77
CA PRO A 64 -0.16 20.21 3.39
C PRO A 64 0.86 19.09 3.15
N THR A 65 0.82 18.03 3.96
CA THR A 65 1.69 16.85 3.81
C THR A 65 1.41 16.14 2.48
N ILE A 66 0.13 15.94 2.13
CA ILE A 66 -0.26 15.34 0.85
C ILE A 66 0.10 16.27 -0.31
N SER A 67 -0.11 17.58 -0.17
CA SER A 67 0.23 18.55 -1.23
C SER A 67 1.73 18.48 -1.59
N LYS A 68 2.60 18.43 -0.58
CA LYS A 68 4.04 18.25 -0.78
C LYS A 68 4.35 16.91 -1.43
N SER A 69 3.77 15.83 -0.94
CA SER A 69 3.96 14.47 -1.45
C SER A 69 3.54 14.35 -2.92
N VAL A 70 2.34 14.81 -3.26
CA VAL A 70 1.82 14.82 -4.63
C VAL A 70 2.65 15.72 -5.53
N GLY A 71 3.10 16.89 -5.03
CA GLY A 71 3.99 17.78 -5.79
C GLY A 71 5.27 17.08 -6.25
N MET A 72 5.90 16.29 -5.37
CA MET A 72 7.08 15.51 -5.73
C MET A 72 6.77 14.39 -6.74
N LEU A 73 5.61 13.75 -6.64
CA LEU A 73 5.18 12.73 -7.60
C LEU A 73 4.85 13.32 -8.97
N VAL A 74 4.31 14.53 -9.02
CA VAL A 74 4.09 15.29 -10.27
C VAL A 74 5.42 15.65 -10.92
N GLN A 75 6.40 16.14 -10.15
CA GLN A 75 7.75 16.43 -10.67
C GLN A 75 8.43 15.18 -11.26
N ARG A 76 8.15 14.00 -10.71
CA ARG A 76 8.64 12.72 -11.25
C ARG A 76 7.85 12.21 -12.46
N GLY A 77 6.76 12.87 -12.84
CA GLY A 77 5.90 12.47 -13.95
C GLY A 77 5.01 11.25 -13.65
N TRP A 78 4.85 10.85 -12.38
CA TRP A 78 4.07 9.66 -12.00
C TRP A 78 2.63 9.96 -11.65
N VAL A 79 2.34 11.20 -11.34
CA VAL A 79 1.01 11.71 -10.99
C VAL A 79 0.77 12.99 -11.76
N GLU A 80 -0.48 13.21 -12.14
CA GLU A 80 -0.95 14.45 -12.76
C GLU A 80 -2.09 15.05 -11.95
N ARG A 81 -2.22 16.37 -12.04
CA ARG A 81 -3.36 17.11 -11.51
C ARG A 81 -4.29 17.48 -12.67
N ARG A 82 -5.57 17.22 -12.49
CA ARG A 82 -6.62 17.58 -13.44
C ARG A 82 -7.67 18.42 -12.73
N VAL A 83 -8.15 19.44 -13.39
CA VAL A 83 -9.33 20.16 -12.90
C VAL A 83 -10.55 19.24 -13.08
N ASP A 84 -11.37 19.10 -12.05
CA ASP A 84 -12.61 18.35 -12.16
C ASP A 84 -13.56 19.08 -13.14
N THR A 85 -14.00 18.36 -14.16
CA THR A 85 -14.94 18.92 -15.17
C THR A 85 -16.32 19.20 -14.60
N SER A 86 -16.72 18.46 -13.55
CA SER A 86 -18.01 18.63 -12.86
C SER A 86 -17.96 19.71 -11.78
N ASN A 87 -16.78 19.92 -11.16
CA ASN A 87 -16.58 20.92 -10.14
C ASN A 87 -15.20 21.59 -10.30
N ARG A 88 -15.16 22.70 -11.03
CA ARG A 88 -13.94 23.46 -11.33
C ARG A 88 -13.16 23.96 -10.10
N ARG A 89 -13.74 23.88 -8.90
CA ARG A 89 -13.08 24.24 -7.64
C ARG A 89 -12.30 23.07 -7.03
N GLN A 90 -12.45 21.86 -7.57
CA GLN A 90 -11.75 20.67 -7.10
C GLN A 90 -10.63 20.26 -8.06
N THR A 91 -9.47 19.96 -7.50
CA THR A 91 -8.36 19.38 -8.23
C THR A 91 -8.36 17.87 -8.01
N MET A 92 -8.54 17.13 -9.08
CA MET A 92 -8.39 15.69 -9.12
C MET A 92 -6.92 15.33 -9.31
N VAL A 93 -6.51 14.24 -8.70
CA VAL A 93 -5.18 13.66 -8.82
C VAL A 93 -5.30 12.27 -9.42
N ALA A 94 -4.46 11.94 -10.38
CA ALA A 94 -4.50 10.65 -11.09
C ALA A 94 -3.09 10.13 -11.37
N LEU A 95 -2.95 8.80 -11.48
CA LEU A 95 -1.71 8.19 -11.97
C LEU A 95 -1.55 8.46 -13.47
N THR A 96 -0.35 8.83 -13.86
CA THR A 96 0.06 8.81 -15.27
C THR A 96 0.34 7.36 -15.73
N PRO A 97 0.47 7.09 -17.04
CA PRO A 97 0.97 5.80 -17.53
C PRO A 97 2.31 5.40 -16.90
N ASP A 98 3.23 6.36 -16.72
CA ASP A 98 4.53 6.12 -16.08
C ASP A 98 4.40 5.85 -14.58
N GLY A 99 3.45 6.51 -13.91
CA GLY A 99 3.11 6.20 -12.51
C GLY A 99 2.59 4.79 -12.32
N ARG A 100 1.75 4.31 -13.23
CA ARG A 100 1.28 2.91 -13.25
C ARG A 100 2.41 1.92 -13.47
N LYS A 101 3.29 2.18 -14.42
CA LYS A 101 4.50 1.36 -14.65
C LYS A 101 5.39 1.32 -13.42
N MET A 102 5.62 2.48 -12.80
CA MET A 102 6.43 2.57 -11.57
C MET A 102 5.84 1.73 -10.44
N LEU A 103 4.53 1.83 -10.22
CA LEU A 103 3.84 1.05 -9.20
C LEU A 103 3.92 -0.46 -9.48
N ALA A 104 3.76 -0.88 -10.74
CA ALA A 104 3.93 -2.27 -11.16
C ALA A 104 5.35 -2.79 -10.92
N ASN A 105 6.37 -1.97 -11.20
CA ASN A 105 7.77 -2.31 -10.95
C ASN A 105 8.05 -2.48 -9.44
N ILE A 106 7.51 -1.58 -8.61
CA ILE A 106 7.62 -1.69 -7.16
C ILE A 106 6.98 -2.98 -6.67
N LYS A 107 5.76 -3.28 -7.11
CA LYS A 107 5.05 -4.51 -6.76
C LYS A 107 5.87 -5.75 -7.13
N GLN A 108 6.35 -5.83 -8.36
CA GLN A 108 7.18 -6.95 -8.82
C GLN A 108 8.47 -7.11 -8.01
N ARG A 109 9.14 -5.99 -7.70
CA ARG A 109 10.36 -6.00 -6.88
C ARG A 109 10.07 -6.53 -5.47
N THR A 110 8.99 -6.05 -4.85
CA THR A 110 8.56 -6.51 -3.52
C THR A 110 8.19 -7.99 -3.53
N GLU A 111 7.48 -8.46 -4.54
CA GLU A 111 7.16 -9.88 -4.71
C GLU A 111 8.43 -10.74 -4.81
N ARG A 112 9.42 -10.32 -5.61
CA ARG A 112 10.70 -11.01 -5.72
C ARG A 112 11.47 -11.05 -4.40
N LEU A 113 11.44 -9.96 -3.62
CA LEU A 113 12.04 -9.91 -2.30
C LEU A 113 11.39 -10.94 -1.37
N VAL A 114 10.07 -10.93 -1.27
CA VAL A 114 9.32 -11.85 -0.42
C VAL A 114 9.51 -13.30 -0.87
N THR A 115 9.47 -13.56 -2.18
CA THR A 115 9.74 -14.89 -2.74
C THR A 115 11.10 -15.43 -2.30
N ARG A 116 12.15 -14.62 -2.37
CA ARG A 116 13.49 -15.01 -1.90
C ARG A 116 13.54 -15.26 -0.40
N THR A 117 12.84 -14.45 0.38
CA THR A 117 12.75 -14.61 1.84
C THR A 117 12.03 -15.91 2.21
N LEU A 118 11.03 -16.32 1.44
CA LEU A 118 10.27 -17.54 1.66
C LEU A 118 10.88 -18.79 0.99
N ALA A 119 11.96 -18.65 0.24
CA ALA A 119 12.62 -19.76 -0.47
C ALA A 119 13.02 -20.94 0.45
N PRO A 120 13.46 -20.74 1.71
CA PRO A 120 13.81 -21.84 2.61
C PRO A 120 12.63 -22.71 3.06
N LEU A 121 11.37 -22.27 2.86
CA LEU A 121 10.21 -23.05 3.28
C LEU A 121 10.09 -24.36 2.51
N THR A 122 9.76 -25.43 3.21
CA THR A 122 9.37 -26.71 2.61
C THR A 122 8.03 -26.60 1.88
N ALA A 123 7.70 -27.57 1.06
CA ALA A 123 6.41 -27.61 0.35
C ALA A 123 5.22 -27.62 1.33
N ALA A 124 5.35 -28.37 2.44
CA ALA A 124 4.31 -28.44 3.48
C ALA A 124 4.12 -27.09 4.18
N GLU A 125 5.19 -26.41 4.56
CA GLU A 125 5.14 -25.08 5.19
C GLU A 125 4.56 -24.02 4.24
N ARG A 126 4.89 -24.05 2.95
CA ARG A 126 4.27 -23.17 1.96
C ARG A 126 2.76 -23.39 1.85
N ALA A 127 2.31 -24.64 1.85
CA ALA A 127 0.88 -24.96 1.81
C ALA A 127 0.14 -24.44 3.07
N GLN A 128 0.74 -24.63 4.25
CA GLN A 128 0.20 -24.10 5.51
C GLN A 128 0.14 -22.58 5.51
N LEU A 129 1.18 -21.91 5.02
CA LEU A 129 1.22 -20.45 4.93
C LEU A 129 0.13 -19.92 4.00
N VAL A 130 -0.03 -20.52 2.82
CA VAL A 130 -1.08 -20.12 1.86
C VAL A 130 -2.47 -20.27 2.50
N ALA A 131 -2.76 -21.41 3.14
CA ALA A 131 -4.02 -21.64 3.82
C ALA A 131 -4.28 -20.62 4.94
N ALA A 132 -3.28 -20.30 5.75
CA ALA A 132 -3.37 -19.28 6.80
C ALA A 132 -3.64 -17.88 6.24
N LEU A 133 -2.97 -17.51 5.15
CA LEU A 133 -3.17 -16.22 4.48
C LEU A 133 -4.57 -16.11 3.86
N ASP A 134 -5.14 -17.19 3.33
CA ASP A 134 -6.53 -17.20 2.82
C ASP A 134 -7.55 -16.97 3.94
N VAL A 135 -7.33 -17.55 5.12
CA VAL A 135 -8.15 -17.27 6.31
C VAL A 135 -8.06 -15.80 6.70
N LEU A 136 -6.85 -15.24 6.79
CA LEU A 136 -6.64 -13.83 7.12
C LEU A 136 -7.29 -12.90 6.10
N ARG A 137 -7.14 -13.17 4.80
CA ARG A 137 -7.74 -12.38 3.74
C ARG A 137 -9.27 -12.35 3.84
N ARG A 138 -9.89 -13.47 4.16
CA ARG A 138 -11.34 -13.57 4.36
C ARG A 138 -11.81 -12.70 5.54
N VAL A 139 -11.12 -12.78 6.67
CA VAL A 139 -11.49 -12.04 7.89
C VAL A 139 -11.26 -10.55 7.72
N LEU A 140 -10.06 -10.15 7.24
CA LEU A 140 -9.70 -8.74 7.08
C LEU A 140 -10.44 -8.07 5.93
N GLY A 141 -10.73 -8.81 4.84
CA GLY A 141 -11.53 -8.31 3.72
C GLY A 141 -12.95 -7.98 4.12
N ALA A 142 -13.58 -8.78 4.96
CA ALA A 142 -14.91 -8.50 5.53
C ALA A 142 -14.89 -7.25 6.44
N CYS A 143 -13.80 -7.03 7.17
CA CYS A 143 -13.63 -5.87 8.04
C CYS A 143 -13.43 -4.56 7.26
N SER A 144 -12.73 -4.61 6.13
CA SER A 144 -12.47 -3.43 5.28
C SER A 144 -13.74 -2.84 4.65
N THR A 145 -14.78 -3.64 4.46
CA THR A 145 -16.08 -3.18 3.94
C THR A 145 -16.91 -2.45 5.02
N SER A 146 -16.56 -2.63 6.30
CA SER A 146 -17.26 -2.01 7.44
C SER A 146 -16.60 -0.72 7.92
N ILE A 147 -15.41 -0.37 7.42
CA ILE A 147 -14.68 0.86 7.76
C ILE A 147 -14.85 1.89 6.62
N SER A 148 -16.11 2.14 6.22
CA SER A 148 -16.43 3.39 5.56
C SER A 148 -16.61 4.43 6.66
N PRO A 149 -15.81 5.51 6.68
CA PRO A 149 -16.04 6.60 7.63
C PRO A 149 -17.39 7.27 7.35
N PRO A 150 -18.06 7.76 8.41
CA PRO A 150 -19.31 8.50 8.29
C PRO A 150 -19.12 9.82 7.51
#